data_6cb7a6272e888baef1be34bd50da5886
#
_entry.id   6cb7a6272e888baef1be34bd50da5886
#
_cell.length_a   1.000
_cell.length_b   1.000
_cell.length_c   1.000
_cell.angle_alpha   90.00
_cell.angle_beta   90.00
_cell.angle_gamma   90.00
#
_symmetry.space_group_name_H-M   'P 1'
#
loop_
_entity.id
_entity.type
_entity.pdbx_description
1 polymer ?
#
loop_
_entity_poly.entity_id
_entity_poly.type
_entity_poly.pdbx_seq_one_letter_code
_entity_poly.pdbx_strand_id
1 'polypeptide(L)'
;MDDLEKTLTPQPSSDAAGALDAAAAKTAPLPRIDSGIHYPPGEIKEEQFLIEQSRILQRLAANAPLSEILKRLVLLIESQSPGMLCSVLLLSEDGDHIRHGAAPSLPKEYVEAIDGEPIGPKHGSCGTAMYRGEPVSVTDIASDTLWENYRELALANGLRACWSTPILSGRGKVLGSFAMYYREPRTPTGEEAGLTEVATRIAGLAIEHHAAKQILARTQAELAQASYAASTGKAAVSVVDEVSQQLETIVANAKKCLELLDEDKPEIASFREPLKSILTQGRNGLDVIARIRNSARK
;
A
#
# COMPACT_ATOMS: atom_id res chain seq x y z
N MET A 1 32.33 -27.47 58.98
CA MET A 1 32.19 -26.06 59.27
C MET A 1 31.74 -25.43 57.98
N ASP A 2 30.45 -25.65 57.58
CA ASP A 2 29.23 -24.94 58.00
C ASP A 2 29.35 -23.45 57.58
N ASP A 3 28.66 -23.00 56.57
CA ASP A 3 27.29 -22.60 56.70
C ASP A 3 26.60 -22.44 55.30
N LEU A 4 25.35 -22.78 55.31
CA LEU A 4 24.34 -22.74 54.29
C LEU A 4 23.92 -21.32 53.96
N GLU A 5 23.98 -20.90 52.70
CA GLU A 5 23.25 -19.76 52.18
C GLU A 5 21.93 -20.23 51.53
N LYS A 6 20.85 -19.89 52.22
CA LYS A 6 19.47 -19.96 51.73
C LYS A 6 19.20 -18.82 50.77
N THR A 7 19.08 -19.08 49.49
CA THR A 7 18.51 -18.13 48.52
C THR A 7 16.99 -18.04 48.67
N LEU A 8 16.53 -16.90 49.20
CA LEU A 8 15.12 -16.49 49.14
C LEU A 8 14.83 -15.92 47.75
N THR A 9 13.91 -16.56 47.07
CA THR A 9 13.23 -15.98 45.92
C THR A 9 12.14 -14.99 46.38
N PRO A 10 12.08 -13.74 45.92
CA PRO A 10 10.95 -12.85 46.22
C PRO A 10 9.75 -13.21 45.37
N GLN A 11 8.60 -13.39 46.02
CA GLN A 11 7.32 -13.44 45.36
C GLN A 11 6.92 -12.02 44.87
N PRO A 12 6.27 -11.89 43.70
CA PRO A 12 5.79 -10.58 43.25
C PRO A 12 4.58 -10.16 44.09
N SER A 13 4.66 -8.93 44.63
CA SER A 13 3.59 -8.27 45.34
C SER A 13 2.40 -7.97 44.44
N SER A 14 1.19 -8.09 44.96
CA SER A 14 -0.13 -7.93 44.33
C SER A 14 -0.50 -6.49 43.92
N ASP A 15 0.44 -5.56 43.96
CA ASP A 15 0.16 -4.13 43.68
C ASP A 15 0.48 -3.63 42.26
N ALA A 16 0.93 -4.53 41.36
CA ALA A 16 1.23 -4.17 39.98
C ALA A 16 0.04 -4.23 38.99
N ALA A 17 -1.11 -4.70 39.43
CA ALA A 17 -2.31 -4.84 38.58
C ALA A 17 -3.19 -3.57 38.50
N GLY A 18 -2.90 -2.54 39.33
CA GLY A 18 -3.71 -1.33 39.41
C GLY A 18 -3.22 -0.12 38.61
N ALA A 19 -2.05 -0.19 37.98
CA ALA A 19 -1.40 0.96 37.34
C ALA A 19 -1.53 1.05 35.82
N LEU A 20 -2.18 0.10 35.14
CA LEU A 20 -2.31 0.08 33.67
C LEU A 20 -3.67 0.59 33.16
N ASP A 21 -4.62 0.92 34.04
CA ASP A 21 -5.98 1.37 33.65
C ASP A 21 -6.21 2.88 33.76
N ALA A 22 -5.19 3.67 34.08
CA ALA A 22 -5.31 5.13 34.28
C ALA A 22 -4.74 5.97 33.11
N ALA A 23 -4.32 5.37 32.00
CA ALA A 23 -3.79 6.06 30.81
C ALA A 23 -4.76 6.07 29.61
N ALA A 24 -6.05 5.80 29.81
CA ALA A 24 -7.08 6.26 28.88
C ALA A 24 -7.24 7.78 29.04
N ALA A 25 -6.25 8.53 28.54
CA ALA A 25 -6.33 9.98 28.43
C ALA A 25 -7.61 10.32 27.67
N LYS A 26 -8.58 10.85 28.39
CA LYS A 26 -9.74 11.55 27.85
C LYS A 26 -9.20 12.58 26.84
N THR A 27 -9.26 12.28 25.56
CA THR A 27 -9.19 13.29 24.52
C THR A 27 -10.38 14.19 24.73
N ALA A 28 -10.14 15.31 25.41
CA ALA A 28 -11.11 16.37 25.49
C ALA A 28 -11.50 16.75 24.05
N PRO A 29 -12.79 16.89 23.71
CA PRO A 29 -13.16 17.41 22.41
C PRO A 29 -12.53 18.79 22.27
N LEU A 30 -11.84 19.03 21.14
CA LEU A 30 -11.31 20.33 20.78
C LEU A 30 -12.40 21.38 21.00
N PRO A 31 -12.10 22.53 21.61
CA PRO A 31 -13.08 23.58 21.86
C PRO A 31 -13.75 23.96 20.54
N ARG A 32 -15.09 23.93 20.50
CA ARG A 32 -15.85 24.51 19.41
C ARG A 32 -15.50 26.01 19.43
N ILE A 33 -14.90 26.49 18.33
CA ILE A 33 -14.63 27.91 18.14
C ILE A 33 -15.99 28.60 18.10
N ASP A 34 -16.27 29.37 19.16
CA ASP A 34 -17.50 30.16 19.26
C ASP A 34 -17.43 31.24 18.19
N SER A 35 -18.52 31.44 17.45
CA SER A 35 -18.63 32.29 16.26
C SER A 35 -18.55 33.81 16.52
N GLY A 36 -17.91 34.20 17.61
CA GLY A 36 -17.84 35.60 18.07
C GLY A 36 -16.45 36.25 18.13
N ILE A 37 -15.37 35.50 17.82
CA ILE A 37 -14.02 36.08 17.85
C ILE A 37 -13.72 36.67 16.46
N HIS A 38 -13.55 38.02 16.41
CA HIS A 38 -13.20 38.75 15.21
C HIS A 38 -11.66 38.79 15.06
N TYR A 39 -11.10 38.02 14.15
CA TYR A 39 -9.68 38.07 13.79
C TYR A 39 -9.43 39.04 12.63
N PRO A 40 -8.29 39.75 12.60
CA PRO A 40 -7.94 40.58 11.42
C PRO A 40 -7.71 39.73 10.17
N PRO A 41 -8.08 40.21 8.94
CA PRO A 41 -8.20 39.40 7.74
C PRO A 41 -6.93 38.68 7.27
N GLY A 42 -5.73 39.01 7.72
CA GLY A 42 -4.46 38.38 7.39
C GLY A 42 -4.13 37.15 8.26
N GLU A 43 -4.37 37.26 9.57
CA GLU A 43 -4.01 36.20 10.54
C GLU A 43 -4.93 34.99 10.44
N ILE A 44 -6.20 35.17 10.09
CA ILE A 44 -7.16 34.07 9.89
C ILE A 44 -6.75 33.16 8.73
N LYS A 45 -6.23 33.74 7.65
CA LYS A 45 -5.83 32.94 6.47
C LYS A 45 -4.68 32.01 6.79
N GLU A 46 -3.70 32.47 7.56
CA GLU A 46 -2.51 31.67 7.91
C GLU A 46 -2.86 30.56 8.92
N GLU A 47 -3.62 30.88 9.96
CA GLU A 47 -4.07 29.87 10.93
C GLU A 47 -4.98 28.82 10.28
N GLN A 48 -5.90 29.22 9.43
CA GLN A 48 -6.79 28.30 8.72
C GLN A 48 -6.03 27.43 7.73
N PHE A 49 -5.01 27.96 7.05
CA PHE A 49 -4.12 27.20 6.19
C PHE A 49 -3.40 26.10 6.97
N LEU A 50 -2.81 26.42 8.13
CA LEU A 50 -2.13 25.48 9.01
C LEU A 50 -3.07 24.38 9.55
N ILE A 51 -4.30 24.73 9.90
CA ILE A 51 -5.33 23.79 10.34
C ILE A 51 -5.67 22.80 9.21
N GLU A 52 -5.93 23.29 7.99
CA GLU A 52 -6.25 22.43 6.85
C GLU A 52 -5.05 21.56 6.43
N GLN A 53 -3.84 22.10 6.47
CA GLN A 53 -2.61 21.33 6.27
C GLN A 53 -2.50 20.19 7.31
N SER A 54 -2.75 20.48 8.58
CA SER A 54 -2.77 19.44 9.63
C SER A 54 -3.83 18.39 9.40
N ARG A 55 -5.02 18.77 8.93
CA ARG A 55 -6.10 17.83 8.56
C ARG A 55 -5.70 16.91 7.41
N ILE A 56 -5.01 17.44 6.40
CA ILE A 56 -4.48 16.61 5.29
C ILE A 56 -3.51 15.56 5.83
N LEU A 57 -2.58 15.95 6.69
CA LEU A 57 -1.61 15.03 7.29
C LEU A 57 -2.28 13.98 8.20
N GLN A 58 -3.31 14.37 8.97
CA GLN A 58 -4.11 13.41 9.75
C GLN A 58 -4.83 12.39 8.86
N ARG A 59 -5.39 12.82 7.73
CA ARG A 59 -6.02 11.90 6.76
C ARG A 59 -5.02 10.96 6.11
N LEU A 60 -3.82 11.46 5.81
CA LEU A 60 -2.72 10.63 5.32
C LEU A 60 -2.35 9.55 6.34
N ALA A 61 -2.19 9.91 7.61
CA ALA A 61 -1.93 8.97 8.70
C ALA A 61 -3.07 7.96 8.90
N ALA A 62 -4.34 8.38 8.66
CA ALA A 62 -5.51 7.52 8.68
C ALA A 62 -5.70 6.67 7.40
N ASN A 63 -4.70 6.65 6.50
CA ASN A 63 -4.73 5.89 5.25
C ASN A 63 -5.86 6.25 4.27
N ALA A 64 -6.27 7.52 4.21
CA ALA A 64 -7.19 7.99 3.18
C ALA A 64 -6.62 7.75 1.76
N PRO A 65 -7.46 7.60 0.73
CA PRO A 65 -7.02 7.41 -0.66
C PRO A 65 -6.10 8.54 -1.14
N LEU A 66 -5.05 8.21 -1.91
CA LEU A 66 -4.11 9.21 -2.44
C LEU A 66 -4.83 10.32 -3.21
N SER A 67 -5.79 9.98 -4.05
CA SER A 67 -6.58 10.94 -4.83
C SER A 67 -7.32 11.95 -3.96
N GLU A 68 -7.84 11.54 -2.80
CA GLU A 68 -8.50 12.44 -1.84
C GLU A 68 -7.48 13.41 -1.21
N ILE A 69 -6.32 12.90 -0.80
CA ILE A 69 -5.24 13.70 -0.20
C ILE A 69 -4.76 14.77 -1.19
N LEU A 70 -4.44 14.35 -2.44
CA LEU A 70 -3.95 15.27 -3.47
C LEU A 70 -5.00 16.31 -3.87
N LYS A 71 -6.27 15.90 -3.99
CA LYS A 71 -7.37 16.84 -4.27
C LYS A 71 -7.52 17.91 -3.18
N ARG A 72 -7.47 17.51 -1.91
CA ARG A 72 -7.55 18.46 -0.78
C ARG A 72 -6.35 19.40 -0.76
N LEU A 73 -5.16 18.88 -1.03
CA LEU A 73 -3.94 19.68 -1.13
C LEU A 73 -4.06 20.74 -2.23
N VAL A 74 -4.47 20.35 -3.43
CA VAL A 74 -4.67 21.28 -4.55
C VAL A 74 -5.65 22.38 -4.17
N LEU A 75 -6.83 22.03 -3.64
CA LEU A 75 -7.86 23.02 -3.24
C LEU A 75 -7.37 23.94 -2.12
N LEU A 76 -6.57 23.45 -1.19
CA LEU A 76 -5.95 24.25 -0.14
C LEU A 76 -5.01 25.31 -0.73
N ILE A 77 -4.18 24.93 -1.68
CA ILE A 77 -3.25 25.87 -2.32
C ILE A 77 -4.00 26.89 -3.19
N GLU A 78 -4.97 26.44 -3.98
CA GLU A 78 -5.82 27.33 -4.80
C GLU A 78 -6.55 28.40 -3.97
N SER A 79 -6.93 28.06 -2.72
CA SER A 79 -7.59 28.99 -1.82
C SER A 79 -6.73 30.18 -1.39
N GLN A 80 -5.41 30.13 -1.60
CA GLN A 80 -4.47 31.16 -1.15
C GLN A 80 -4.34 32.33 -2.13
N SER A 81 -4.70 32.14 -3.41
CA SER A 81 -4.62 33.20 -4.42
C SER A 81 -5.81 33.16 -5.38
N PRO A 82 -6.55 34.25 -5.55
CA PRO A 82 -7.66 34.31 -6.48
C PRO A 82 -7.22 34.02 -7.92
N GLY A 83 -7.96 33.15 -8.60
CA GLY A 83 -7.69 32.79 -10.00
C GLY A 83 -6.54 31.80 -10.22
N MET A 84 -5.86 31.36 -9.17
CA MET A 84 -4.90 30.27 -9.23
C MET A 84 -5.62 28.95 -9.49
N LEU A 85 -5.13 28.18 -10.46
CA LEU A 85 -5.54 26.81 -10.74
C LEU A 85 -4.32 25.92 -10.53
N CYS A 86 -4.51 24.75 -9.90
CA CYS A 86 -3.39 23.88 -9.61
C CYS A 86 -3.63 22.45 -10.11
N SER A 87 -2.52 21.73 -10.34
CA SER A 87 -2.55 20.29 -10.55
C SER A 87 -1.42 19.57 -9.81
N VAL A 88 -1.68 18.32 -9.45
CA VAL A 88 -0.66 17.31 -9.17
C VAL A 88 -0.71 16.28 -10.28
N LEU A 89 0.41 16.13 -10.97
CA LEU A 89 0.62 15.09 -11.96
C LEU A 89 1.61 14.08 -11.40
N LEU A 90 1.35 12.80 -11.58
CA LEU A 90 2.18 11.71 -11.12
C LEU A 90 3.06 11.23 -12.27
N LEU A 91 4.23 10.71 -11.96
CA LEU A 91 5.05 9.99 -12.91
C LEU A 91 4.58 8.52 -12.94
N SER A 92 4.39 7.96 -14.13
CA SER A 92 4.04 6.56 -14.33
C SER A 92 5.13 5.61 -13.80
N GLU A 93 4.79 4.34 -13.61
CA GLU A 93 5.73 3.34 -13.09
C GLU A 93 6.94 3.11 -14.00
N ASP A 94 6.75 3.26 -15.33
CA ASP A 94 7.82 3.17 -16.33
C ASP A 94 8.78 4.38 -16.28
N GLY A 95 8.36 5.48 -15.63
CA GLY A 95 9.17 6.68 -15.46
C GLY A 95 9.14 7.64 -16.65
N ASP A 96 8.32 7.41 -17.67
CA ASP A 96 8.37 8.14 -18.94
C ASP A 96 7.07 8.89 -19.30
N HIS A 97 5.96 8.66 -18.56
CA HIS A 97 4.66 9.25 -18.88
C HIS A 97 4.02 9.97 -17.68
N ILE A 98 3.20 10.95 -18.01
CA ILE A 98 2.37 11.69 -17.05
C ILE A 98 1.13 10.87 -16.70
N ARG A 99 0.75 10.87 -15.43
CA ARG A 99 -0.52 10.35 -14.95
C ARG A 99 -1.25 11.39 -14.11
N HIS A 100 -2.56 11.44 -14.27
CA HIS A 100 -3.38 12.34 -13.48
C HIS A 100 -3.37 11.96 -11.99
N GLY A 101 -3.02 12.94 -11.14
CA GLY A 101 -3.11 12.82 -9.68
C GLY A 101 -4.31 13.58 -9.12
N ALA A 102 -4.34 14.91 -9.30
CA ALA A 102 -5.46 15.78 -8.94
C ALA A 102 -5.37 17.12 -9.68
N ALA A 103 -6.50 17.58 -10.24
CA ALA A 103 -6.64 18.90 -10.87
C ALA A 103 -8.12 19.33 -10.80
N PRO A 104 -8.70 19.58 -9.61
CA PRO A 104 -10.14 19.74 -9.44
C PRO A 104 -10.72 20.98 -10.13
N SER A 105 -9.93 22.02 -10.34
CA SER A 105 -10.36 23.30 -10.89
C SER A 105 -9.94 23.53 -12.35
N LEU A 106 -9.11 22.65 -12.92
CA LEU A 106 -8.77 22.70 -14.34
C LEU A 106 -9.90 22.14 -15.21
N PRO A 107 -10.05 22.62 -16.45
CA PRO A 107 -11.00 22.07 -17.41
C PRO A 107 -10.75 20.57 -17.64
N LYS A 108 -11.83 19.80 -17.63
CA LYS A 108 -11.76 18.33 -17.75
C LYS A 108 -11.11 17.89 -19.07
N GLU A 109 -11.42 18.56 -20.15
CA GLU A 109 -10.87 18.30 -21.49
C GLU A 109 -9.34 18.46 -21.50
N TYR A 110 -8.83 19.49 -20.81
CA TYR A 110 -7.39 19.68 -20.65
C TYR A 110 -6.75 18.55 -19.84
N VAL A 111 -7.36 18.18 -18.72
CA VAL A 111 -6.84 17.12 -17.83
C VAL A 111 -6.80 15.76 -18.54
N GLU A 112 -7.86 15.42 -19.29
CA GLU A 112 -7.94 14.16 -20.04
C GLU A 112 -6.94 14.13 -21.21
N ALA A 113 -6.68 15.25 -21.85
CA ALA A 113 -5.75 15.32 -22.98
C ALA A 113 -4.28 15.18 -22.58
N ILE A 114 -3.91 15.58 -21.36
CA ILE A 114 -2.51 15.47 -20.89
C ILE A 114 -2.23 14.16 -20.14
N ASP A 115 -3.25 13.38 -19.80
CA ASP A 115 -3.06 12.09 -19.12
C ASP A 115 -2.50 11.05 -20.09
N GLY A 116 -1.37 10.48 -19.77
CA GLY A 116 -0.65 9.54 -20.63
C GLY A 116 0.37 10.18 -21.57
N GLU A 117 0.49 11.50 -21.60
CA GLU A 117 1.52 12.18 -22.39
C GLU A 117 2.93 11.87 -21.87
N PRO A 118 3.95 11.77 -22.74
CA PRO A 118 5.32 11.54 -22.32
C PRO A 118 5.91 12.76 -21.60
N ILE A 119 6.91 12.53 -20.77
CA ILE A 119 7.78 13.58 -20.25
C ILE A 119 8.95 13.83 -21.22
N GLY A 120 9.54 15.02 -21.18
CA GLY A 120 10.65 15.32 -22.06
C GLY A 120 11.12 16.77 -21.99
N PRO A 121 12.17 17.12 -22.76
CA PRO A 121 12.79 18.44 -22.69
C PRO A 121 11.91 19.60 -23.20
N LYS A 122 10.84 19.29 -23.94
CA LYS A 122 9.87 20.25 -24.52
C LYS A 122 8.42 19.75 -24.39
N HIS A 123 8.01 19.31 -23.22
CA HIS A 123 6.67 18.77 -22.96
C HIS A 123 5.90 19.62 -21.95
N GLY A 124 5.67 20.88 -22.32
CA GLY A 124 5.05 21.88 -21.45
C GLY A 124 5.89 22.13 -20.19
N SER A 125 5.34 22.84 -19.22
CA SER A 125 6.06 23.07 -17.96
C SER A 125 6.18 21.79 -17.12
N CYS A 126 5.10 20.99 -17.02
CA CYS A 126 5.04 19.82 -16.15
C CYS A 126 5.93 18.67 -16.61
N GLY A 127 5.79 18.24 -17.87
CA GLY A 127 6.61 17.17 -18.44
C GLY A 127 8.08 17.54 -18.49
N THR A 128 8.40 18.83 -18.74
CA THR A 128 9.77 19.33 -18.72
C THR A 128 10.35 19.37 -17.30
N ALA A 129 9.56 19.79 -16.30
CA ALA A 129 9.99 19.80 -14.89
C ALA A 129 10.26 18.39 -14.38
N MET A 130 9.40 17.43 -14.70
CA MET A 130 9.62 16.01 -14.34
C MET A 130 10.87 15.44 -15.01
N TYR A 131 11.06 15.74 -16.31
CA TYR A 131 12.22 15.27 -17.06
C TYR A 131 13.56 15.83 -16.53
N ARG A 132 13.60 17.12 -16.16
CA ARG A 132 14.81 17.77 -15.66
C ARG A 132 15.05 17.55 -14.17
N GLY A 133 14.01 17.25 -13.40
CA GLY A 133 14.04 17.23 -11.94
C GLY A 133 14.22 18.63 -11.32
N GLU A 134 13.90 19.68 -12.09
CA GLU A 134 14.06 21.10 -11.71
C GLU A 134 12.78 21.90 -12.00
N PRO A 135 12.51 22.98 -11.25
CA PRO A 135 11.38 23.86 -11.51
C PRO A 135 11.44 24.48 -12.90
N VAL A 136 10.27 24.56 -13.56
CA VAL A 136 10.10 25.18 -14.87
C VAL A 136 9.01 26.23 -14.78
N SER A 137 9.34 27.49 -15.13
CA SER A 137 8.42 28.63 -15.06
C SER A 137 8.22 29.21 -16.46
N VAL A 138 6.96 29.16 -16.92
CA VAL A 138 6.55 29.73 -18.20
C VAL A 138 5.58 30.88 -17.93
N THR A 139 6.02 32.07 -18.23
CA THR A 139 5.30 33.33 -18.01
C THR A 139 4.16 33.53 -18.98
N ASP A 140 4.36 33.18 -20.28
CA ASP A 140 3.32 33.23 -21.33
C ASP A 140 3.41 32.01 -22.23
N ILE A 141 2.43 31.12 -22.10
CA ILE A 141 2.29 29.88 -22.88
C ILE A 141 2.18 30.19 -24.38
N ALA A 142 1.60 31.34 -24.75
CA ALA A 142 1.36 31.71 -26.16
C ALA A 142 2.68 31.85 -26.94
N SER A 143 3.76 32.25 -26.30
CA SER A 143 5.04 32.54 -26.95
C SER A 143 6.17 31.54 -26.56
N ASP A 144 5.98 30.76 -25.53
CA ASP A 144 7.04 29.87 -25.00
C ASP A 144 7.23 28.59 -25.84
N THR A 145 8.49 28.25 -26.12
CA THR A 145 8.84 27.09 -26.98
C THR A 145 8.62 25.74 -26.30
N LEU A 146 8.56 25.68 -24.96
CA LEU A 146 8.25 24.46 -24.23
C LEU A 146 6.81 23.99 -24.47
N TRP A 147 5.94 24.92 -24.88
CA TRP A 147 4.52 24.67 -25.11
C TRP A 147 4.14 24.51 -26.59
N GLU A 148 5.12 24.41 -27.48
CA GLU A 148 4.85 24.38 -28.94
C GLU A 148 3.80 23.35 -29.35
N ASN A 149 3.90 22.12 -28.79
CA ASN A 149 2.97 21.01 -29.07
C ASN A 149 1.66 21.07 -28.27
N TYR A 150 1.61 21.84 -27.17
CA TYR A 150 0.47 21.89 -26.23
C TYR A 150 -0.19 23.26 -26.18
N ARG A 151 0.32 24.24 -26.94
CA ARG A 151 -0.10 25.64 -26.92
C ARG A 151 -1.56 25.80 -27.24
N GLU A 152 -2.02 25.22 -28.36
CA GLU A 152 -3.40 25.32 -28.78
C GLU A 152 -4.37 24.76 -27.74
N LEU A 153 -4.06 23.60 -27.21
CA LEU A 153 -4.82 22.96 -26.12
C LEU A 153 -4.92 23.86 -24.90
N ALA A 154 -3.78 24.39 -24.42
CA ALA A 154 -3.76 25.25 -23.24
C ALA A 154 -4.53 26.57 -23.45
N LEU A 155 -4.33 27.24 -24.58
CA LEU A 155 -5.02 28.51 -24.91
C LEU A 155 -6.52 28.30 -25.09
N ALA A 156 -6.96 27.22 -25.72
CA ALA A 156 -8.38 26.87 -25.85
C ALA A 156 -9.06 26.68 -24.49
N ASN A 157 -8.30 26.24 -23.47
CA ASN A 157 -8.76 26.10 -22.10
C ASN A 157 -8.51 27.35 -21.23
N GLY A 158 -8.06 28.45 -21.83
CA GLY A 158 -7.86 29.75 -21.18
C GLY A 158 -6.62 29.80 -20.27
N LEU A 159 -5.64 28.93 -20.48
CA LEU A 159 -4.40 28.90 -19.68
C LEU A 159 -3.32 29.73 -20.39
N ARG A 160 -2.70 30.69 -19.66
CA ARG A 160 -1.73 31.65 -20.23
C ARG A 160 -0.37 31.57 -19.54
N ALA A 161 -0.30 31.18 -18.30
CA ALA A 161 0.98 30.94 -17.57
C ALA A 161 0.93 29.58 -16.87
N CYS A 162 2.10 28.94 -16.73
CA CYS A 162 2.22 27.68 -16.00
C CYS A 162 3.60 27.57 -15.35
N TRP A 163 3.61 27.37 -14.04
CA TRP A 163 4.84 27.12 -13.26
C TRP A 163 4.73 25.73 -12.66
N SER A 164 5.72 24.89 -12.93
CA SER A 164 5.73 23.52 -12.49
C SER A 164 6.99 23.20 -11.69
N THR A 165 6.80 22.56 -10.54
CA THR A 165 7.90 22.14 -9.66
C THR A 165 7.84 20.62 -9.51
N PRO A 166 8.96 19.89 -9.69
CA PRO A 166 8.97 18.45 -9.51
C PRO A 166 8.69 18.08 -8.06
N ILE A 167 7.88 17.05 -7.87
CA ILE A 167 7.67 16.41 -6.58
C ILE A 167 8.75 15.35 -6.43
N LEU A 168 9.62 15.51 -5.43
CA LEU A 168 10.74 14.63 -5.20
C LEU A 168 10.48 13.72 -3.99
N SER A 169 10.96 12.48 -4.08
CA SER A 169 11.05 11.59 -2.94
C SER A 169 12.12 12.07 -1.95
N GLY A 170 12.12 11.52 -0.74
CA GLY A 170 13.18 11.77 0.25
C GLY A 170 14.60 11.40 -0.23
N ARG A 171 14.73 10.68 -1.36
CA ARG A 171 16.00 10.29 -2.01
C ARG A 171 16.29 11.07 -3.29
N GLY A 172 15.51 12.10 -3.59
CA GLY A 172 15.68 12.93 -4.79
C GLY A 172 15.13 12.32 -6.10
N LYS A 173 14.40 11.19 -6.05
CA LYS A 173 13.73 10.63 -7.23
C LYS A 173 12.49 11.46 -7.55
N VAL A 174 12.27 11.78 -8.83
CA VAL A 174 11.04 12.44 -9.30
C VAL A 174 9.86 11.47 -9.17
N LEU A 175 8.79 11.93 -8.51
CA LEU A 175 7.54 11.21 -8.30
C LEU A 175 6.40 11.78 -9.15
N GLY A 176 6.54 13.03 -9.61
CA GLY A 176 5.55 13.79 -10.32
C GLY A 176 5.88 15.26 -10.38
N SER A 177 4.88 16.11 -10.62
CA SER A 177 5.01 17.56 -10.53
C SER A 177 3.77 18.19 -9.91
N PHE A 178 3.99 19.30 -9.21
CA PHE A 178 2.96 20.23 -8.79
C PHE A 178 3.03 21.44 -9.70
N ALA A 179 1.88 21.87 -10.26
CA ALA A 179 1.83 23.00 -11.15
C ALA A 179 0.75 24.00 -10.75
N MET A 180 1.07 25.29 -10.95
CA MET A 180 0.15 26.42 -10.86
C MET A 180 -0.08 27.00 -12.26
N TYR A 181 -1.34 27.29 -12.56
CA TYR A 181 -1.74 27.86 -13.83
C TYR A 181 -2.53 29.15 -13.60
N TYR A 182 -2.40 30.08 -14.57
CA TYR A 182 -3.14 31.32 -14.58
C TYR A 182 -3.72 31.62 -15.97
N ARG A 183 -4.79 32.40 -15.97
CA ARG A 183 -5.50 32.82 -17.22
C ARG A 183 -4.88 34.07 -17.88
N GLU A 184 -3.85 34.63 -17.29
CA GLU A 184 -3.08 35.78 -17.76
C GLU A 184 -1.59 35.49 -17.71
N PRO A 185 -0.79 36.13 -18.58
CA PRO A 185 0.67 36.03 -18.48
C PRO A 185 1.17 36.65 -17.16
N ARG A 186 1.98 35.90 -16.38
CA ARG A 186 2.56 36.42 -15.16
C ARG A 186 3.74 35.57 -14.67
N THR A 187 4.58 36.18 -13.81
CA THR A 187 5.68 35.52 -13.13
C THR A 187 5.28 35.13 -11.70
N PRO A 188 5.86 34.05 -11.12
CA PRO A 188 5.63 33.69 -9.73
C PRO A 188 6.08 34.77 -8.74
N THR A 189 5.33 34.93 -7.67
CA THR A 189 5.71 35.75 -6.52
C THR A 189 6.47 34.91 -5.50
N GLY A 190 7.12 35.58 -4.51
CA GLY A 190 7.79 34.89 -3.42
C GLY A 190 6.84 34.06 -2.54
N GLU A 191 5.62 34.54 -2.34
CA GLU A 191 4.58 33.82 -1.57
C GLU A 191 4.15 32.54 -2.30
N GLU A 192 3.94 32.60 -3.61
CA GLU A 192 3.57 31.45 -4.44
C GLU A 192 4.69 30.40 -4.49
N ALA A 193 5.96 30.83 -4.46
CA ALA A 193 7.09 29.91 -4.33
C ALA A 193 7.07 29.16 -2.99
N GLY A 194 6.74 29.83 -1.88
CA GLY A 194 6.54 29.19 -0.58
C GLY A 194 5.39 28.16 -0.57
N LEU A 195 4.26 28.50 -1.20
CA LEU A 195 3.13 27.58 -1.35
C LEU A 195 3.50 26.32 -2.15
N THR A 196 4.30 26.49 -3.21
CA THR A 196 4.79 25.38 -4.03
C THR A 196 5.68 24.43 -3.22
N GLU A 197 6.54 24.96 -2.34
CA GLU A 197 7.38 24.13 -1.47
C GLU A 197 6.54 23.29 -0.51
N VAL A 198 5.52 23.88 0.11
CA VAL A 198 4.59 23.15 0.99
C VAL A 198 3.84 22.08 0.20
N ALA A 199 3.33 22.42 -0.98
CA ALA A 199 2.56 21.51 -1.82
C ALA A 199 3.39 20.29 -2.25
N THR A 200 4.60 20.51 -2.77
CA THR A 200 5.48 19.43 -3.24
C THR A 200 5.94 18.51 -2.11
N ARG A 201 6.19 19.07 -0.91
CA ARG A 201 6.55 18.28 0.28
C ARG A 201 5.43 17.36 0.73
N ILE A 202 4.20 17.89 0.86
CA ILE A 202 3.03 17.09 1.28
C ILE A 202 2.67 16.06 0.21
N ALA A 203 2.68 16.44 -1.07
CA ALA A 203 2.42 15.52 -2.17
C ALA A 203 3.45 14.39 -2.21
N GLY A 204 4.74 14.70 -2.08
CA GLY A 204 5.82 13.71 -2.03
C GLY A 204 5.61 12.71 -0.90
N LEU A 205 5.35 13.18 0.32
CA LEU A 205 5.06 12.33 1.47
C LEU A 205 3.83 11.43 1.23
N ALA A 206 2.76 11.97 0.64
CA ALA A 206 1.55 11.22 0.35
C ALA A 206 1.78 10.12 -0.70
N ILE A 207 2.52 10.42 -1.76
CA ILE A 207 2.85 9.47 -2.83
C ILE A 207 3.75 8.35 -2.28
N GLU A 208 4.82 8.69 -1.55
CA GLU A 208 5.72 7.69 -0.94
C GLU A 208 5.00 6.79 0.07
N HIS A 209 4.16 7.38 0.94
CA HIS A 209 3.36 6.61 1.90
C HIS A 209 2.42 5.63 1.20
N HIS A 210 1.73 6.08 0.15
CA HIS A 210 0.82 5.23 -0.62
C HIS A 210 1.57 4.10 -1.34
N ALA A 211 2.71 4.39 -1.97
CA ALA A 211 3.55 3.40 -2.64
C ALA A 211 4.09 2.36 -1.64
N ALA A 212 4.60 2.79 -0.48
CA ALA A 212 5.08 1.88 0.57
C ALA A 212 3.98 0.94 1.06
N LYS A 213 2.75 1.45 1.25
CA LYS A 213 1.59 0.66 1.64
C LYS A 213 1.21 -0.38 0.59
N GLN A 214 1.23 -0.02 -0.70
CA GLN A 214 0.96 -0.95 -1.79
C GLN A 214 1.99 -2.08 -1.83
N ILE A 215 3.27 -1.75 -1.71
CA ILE A 215 4.36 -2.75 -1.65
C ILE A 215 4.15 -3.69 -0.46
N LEU A 216 3.86 -3.14 0.73
CA LEU A 216 3.62 -3.95 1.93
C LEU A 216 2.44 -4.92 1.73
N ALA A 217 1.30 -4.42 1.22
CA ALA A 217 0.12 -5.25 0.96
C ALA A 217 0.40 -6.38 -0.05
N ARG A 218 1.14 -6.06 -1.13
CA ARG A 218 1.55 -7.06 -2.12
C ARG A 218 2.47 -8.12 -1.51
N THR A 219 3.49 -7.70 -0.77
CA THR A 219 4.42 -8.63 -0.11
C THR A 219 3.72 -9.54 0.89
N GLN A 220 2.78 -8.99 1.66
CA GLN A 220 1.96 -9.80 2.58
C GLN A 220 1.10 -10.84 1.86
N ALA A 221 0.50 -10.47 0.73
CA ALA A 221 -0.29 -11.41 -0.09
C ALA A 221 0.59 -12.53 -0.68
N GLU A 222 1.78 -12.20 -1.19
CA GLU A 222 2.76 -13.15 -1.71
C GLU A 222 3.23 -14.14 -0.62
N LEU A 223 3.54 -13.63 0.60
CA LEU A 223 3.90 -14.45 1.74
C LEU A 223 2.78 -15.39 2.19
N ALA A 224 1.54 -14.89 2.24
CA ALA A 224 0.37 -15.70 2.57
C ALA A 224 0.18 -16.84 1.56
N GLN A 225 0.32 -16.55 0.27
CA GLN A 225 0.20 -17.54 -0.80
C GLN A 225 1.31 -18.60 -0.71
N ALA A 226 2.57 -18.19 -0.49
CA ALA A 226 3.70 -19.11 -0.30
C ALA A 226 3.52 -20.00 0.93
N SER A 227 3.06 -19.45 2.04
CA SER A 227 2.76 -20.20 3.27
C SER A 227 1.67 -21.24 3.06
N TYR A 228 0.59 -20.86 2.36
CA TYR A 228 -0.49 -21.79 2.00
C TYR A 228 0.01 -22.94 1.12
N ALA A 229 0.79 -22.64 0.09
CA ALA A 229 1.39 -23.66 -0.80
C ALA A 229 2.31 -24.63 -0.02
N ALA A 230 3.15 -24.11 0.88
CA ALA A 230 4.04 -24.90 1.71
C ALA A 230 3.27 -25.83 2.69
N SER A 231 2.19 -25.33 3.29
CA SER A 231 1.35 -26.12 4.20
C SER A 231 0.59 -27.24 3.47
N THR A 232 0.08 -26.93 2.27
CA THR A 232 -0.60 -27.91 1.41
C THR A 232 0.39 -29.00 0.94
N GLY A 233 1.61 -28.61 0.56
CA GLY A 233 2.68 -29.56 0.18
C GLY A 233 3.04 -30.51 1.32
N LYS A 234 3.23 -30.01 2.53
CA LYS A 234 3.51 -30.85 3.72
C LYS A 234 2.37 -31.82 4.03
N ALA A 235 1.12 -31.36 3.93
CA ALA A 235 -0.04 -32.23 4.14
C ALA A 235 -0.12 -33.34 3.09
N ALA A 236 0.19 -33.03 1.83
CA ALA A 236 0.21 -34.01 0.75
C ALA A 236 1.29 -35.09 0.95
N VAL A 237 2.51 -34.69 1.36
CA VAL A 237 3.61 -35.63 1.66
C VAL A 237 3.23 -36.56 2.80
N SER A 238 2.69 -36.04 3.91
CA SER A 238 2.27 -36.84 5.07
C SER A 238 1.21 -37.87 4.70
N VAL A 239 0.30 -37.53 3.81
CA VAL A 239 -0.73 -38.45 3.32
C VAL A 239 -0.15 -39.55 2.43
N VAL A 240 0.77 -39.18 1.53
CA VAL A 240 1.48 -40.18 0.68
C VAL A 240 2.23 -41.18 1.54
N ASP A 241 2.93 -40.71 2.58
CA ASP A 241 3.67 -41.57 3.50
C ASP A 241 2.72 -42.53 4.25
N GLU A 242 1.59 -42.01 4.77
CA GLU A 242 0.58 -42.82 5.51
C GLU A 242 -0.01 -43.92 4.61
N VAL A 243 -0.39 -43.57 3.37
CA VAL A 243 -0.93 -44.54 2.40
C VAL A 243 0.14 -45.56 1.96
N SER A 244 1.36 -45.13 1.72
CA SER A 244 2.48 -46.01 1.34
C SER A 244 2.76 -47.05 2.40
N GLN A 245 2.79 -46.68 3.65
CA GLN A 245 3.01 -47.61 4.78
C GLN A 245 1.91 -48.69 4.86
N GLN A 246 0.66 -48.30 4.59
CA GLN A 246 -0.46 -49.24 4.57
C GLN A 246 -0.36 -50.24 3.40
N LEU A 247 0.01 -49.75 2.21
CA LEU A 247 0.23 -50.58 1.04
C LEU A 247 1.39 -51.59 1.21
N GLU A 248 2.51 -51.14 1.83
CA GLU A 248 3.63 -52.02 2.13
C GLU A 248 3.21 -53.16 3.06
N THR A 249 2.41 -52.86 4.07
CA THR A 249 1.88 -53.87 5.00
C THR A 249 0.95 -54.83 4.30
N ILE A 250 0.08 -54.35 3.39
CA ILE A 250 -0.78 -55.21 2.56
C ILE A 250 0.04 -56.17 1.72
N VAL A 251 1.05 -55.64 0.99
CA VAL A 251 1.96 -56.45 0.15
C VAL A 251 2.72 -57.48 0.93
N ALA A 252 3.25 -57.14 2.10
CA ALA A 252 3.98 -58.05 2.97
C ALA A 252 3.09 -59.21 3.45
N ASN A 253 1.85 -58.92 3.91
CA ASN A 253 0.90 -59.94 4.32
C ASN A 253 0.38 -60.80 3.17
N ALA A 254 0.22 -60.23 1.98
CA ALA A 254 -0.13 -61.00 0.79
C ALA A 254 0.98 -61.98 0.40
N LYS A 255 2.27 -61.54 0.42
CA LYS A 255 3.40 -62.44 0.18
C LYS A 255 3.43 -63.57 1.19
N LYS A 256 3.24 -63.27 2.50
CA LYS A 256 3.15 -64.28 3.54
C LYS A 256 2.03 -65.30 3.27
N CYS A 257 0.88 -64.88 2.78
CA CYS A 257 -0.17 -65.80 2.38
C CYS A 257 0.25 -66.72 1.20
N LEU A 258 0.99 -66.19 0.22
CA LEU A 258 1.51 -66.97 -0.90
C LEU A 258 2.53 -68.02 -0.41
N GLU A 259 3.46 -67.59 0.44
CA GLU A 259 4.47 -68.51 1.04
C GLU A 259 3.81 -69.67 1.81
N LEU A 260 2.76 -69.39 2.57
CA LEU A 260 1.96 -70.40 3.27
C LEU A 260 1.20 -71.33 2.33
N LEU A 261 0.86 -70.91 1.11
CA LEU A 261 0.20 -71.75 0.09
C LEU A 261 1.16 -72.73 -0.58
N ASP A 262 2.45 -72.38 -0.60
CA ASP A 262 3.52 -73.22 -1.20
C ASP A 262 4.00 -74.33 -0.23
N GLU A 263 3.50 -74.38 1.01
CA GLU A 263 3.80 -75.46 1.92
C GLU A 263 3.09 -76.76 1.56
N ASP A 264 3.75 -77.92 1.74
CA ASP A 264 3.22 -79.24 1.44
C ASP A 264 1.87 -79.59 2.11
N LYS A 265 1.59 -78.97 3.25
CA LYS A 265 0.33 -79.08 4.00
C LYS A 265 -0.03 -77.74 4.66
N PRO A 266 -0.62 -76.81 3.92
CA PRO A 266 -0.95 -75.51 4.44
C PRO A 266 -2.05 -75.59 5.49
N GLU A 267 -1.79 -75.04 6.68
CA GLU A 267 -2.78 -74.96 7.74
C GLU A 267 -3.69 -73.74 7.53
N ILE A 268 -5.01 -73.96 7.24
CA ILE A 268 -5.96 -72.89 6.92
C ILE A 268 -6.04 -71.81 8.01
N ALA A 269 -5.78 -72.18 9.28
CA ALA A 269 -5.80 -71.25 10.39
C ALA A 269 -4.68 -70.20 10.28
N SER A 270 -3.52 -70.51 9.65
CA SER A 270 -2.36 -69.61 9.52
C SER A 270 -2.59 -68.44 8.57
N PHE A 271 -3.56 -68.52 7.65
CA PHE A 271 -3.95 -67.44 6.70
C PHE A 271 -4.82 -66.36 7.38
N ARG A 272 -5.47 -66.69 8.50
CA ARG A 272 -6.49 -65.81 9.09
C ARG A 272 -5.95 -64.43 9.47
N GLU A 273 -4.83 -64.37 10.15
CA GLU A 273 -4.25 -63.12 10.66
C GLU A 273 -3.66 -62.25 9.53
N PRO A 274 -2.87 -62.79 8.54
CA PRO A 274 -2.45 -62.00 7.37
C PRO A 274 -3.62 -61.44 6.57
N LEU A 275 -4.64 -62.23 6.28
CA LEU A 275 -5.82 -61.77 5.52
C LEU A 275 -6.64 -60.70 6.28
N LYS A 276 -6.77 -60.86 7.59
CA LYS A 276 -7.42 -59.85 8.42
C LYS A 276 -6.65 -58.54 8.47
N SER A 277 -5.30 -58.64 8.51
CA SER A 277 -4.43 -57.44 8.44
C SER A 277 -4.57 -56.75 7.08
N ILE A 278 -4.57 -57.45 5.97
CA ILE A 278 -4.82 -56.89 4.60
C ILE A 278 -6.12 -56.09 4.54
N LEU A 279 -7.21 -56.72 5.05
CA LEU A 279 -8.52 -56.06 5.05
C LEU A 279 -8.54 -54.77 5.94
N THR A 280 -7.88 -54.82 7.08
CA THR A 280 -7.81 -53.69 8.01
C THR A 280 -7.01 -52.55 7.38
N GLN A 281 -5.83 -52.82 6.83
CA GLN A 281 -4.97 -51.81 6.23
C GLN A 281 -5.61 -51.23 4.96
N GLY A 282 -6.31 -52.05 4.17
CA GLY A 282 -7.06 -51.57 3.00
C GLY A 282 -8.19 -50.62 3.36
N ARG A 283 -8.92 -50.90 4.46
CA ARG A 283 -9.95 -49.96 4.97
C ARG A 283 -9.33 -48.65 5.46
N ASN A 284 -8.27 -48.72 6.24
CA ASN A 284 -7.58 -47.53 6.73
C ASN A 284 -7.10 -46.63 5.57
N GLY A 285 -6.52 -47.21 4.50
CA GLY A 285 -6.10 -46.46 3.31
C GLY A 285 -7.29 -45.78 2.59
N LEU A 286 -8.44 -46.46 2.49
CA LEU A 286 -9.64 -45.86 1.92
C LEU A 286 -10.17 -44.68 2.76
N ASP A 287 -10.09 -44.78 4.10
CA ASP A 287 -10.51 -43.71 5.01
C ASP A 287 -9.61 -42.48 4.89
N VAL A 288 -8.30 -42.68 4.71
CA VAL A 288 -7.36 -41.58 4.44
C VAL A 288 -7.72 -40.86 3.15
N ILE A 289 -7.94 -41.61 2.06
CA ILE A 289 -8.34 -41.04 0.76
C ILE A 289 -9.68 -40.31 0.87
N ALA A 290 -10.64 -40.84 1.61
CA ALA A 290 -11.95 -40.19 1.80
C ALA A 290 -11.81 -38.85 2.57
N ARG A 291 -10.97 -38.80 3.59
CA ARG A 291 -10.68 -37.54 4.34
C ARG A 291 -10.11 -36.47 3.40
N ILE A 292 -9.15 -36.81 2.55
CA ILE A 292 -8.57 -35.88 1.59
C ILE A 292 -9.61 -35.34 0.61
N ARG A 293 -10.41 -36.23 0.00
CA ARG A 293 -11.46 -35.85 -0.95
C ARG A 293 -12.48 -34.90 -0.31
N ASN A 294 -12.82 -35.10 0.96
CA ASN A 294 -13.75 -34.23 1.67
C ASN A 294 -13.12 -32.87 2.06
N SER A 295 -11.83 -32.83 2.32
CA SER A 295 -11.08 -31.60 2.61
C SER A 295 -10.88 -30.75 1.33
N ALA A 296 -10.67 -31.37 0.18
CA ALA A 296 -10.51 -30.68 -1.11
C ALA A 296 -11.82 -30.11 -1.70
N ARG A 297 -12.98 -30.49 -1.14
CA ARG A 297 -14.32 -29.99 -1.57
C ARG A 297 -14.84 -28.80 -0.74
N LYS A 298 -14.15 -28.42 0.31
CA LYS A 298 -14.41 -27.23 1.13
C LYS A 298 -13.49 -26.09 0.72
#